data_b004df434411584bc454088a0d39fa40
#
_entry.id   b004df434411584bc454088a0d39fa40
#
_cell.length_a   1.000
_cell.length_b   1.000
_cell.length_c   1.000
_cell.angle_alpha   90.00
_cell.angle_beta   90.00
_cell.angle_gamma   90.00
#
_symmetry.space_group_name_H-M   'P 1'
#
loop_
_entity.id
_entity.type
_entity.pdbx_description
1 polymer ?
#
loop_
_entity_poly.entity_id
_entity_poly.type
_entity_poly.pdbx_seq_one_letter_code
_entity_poly.pdbx_strand_id
1 'polypeptide(L)'
;MTPSVSIGMPVLNGERTLLRALESLDQQRFSDYEICISDNASTDATEEIIRTAKKKNPRIQSFRQSRTLQASANFHFVLNQSRGKYFMWAAADDLWSPNFLDANVRSLEKNSGWVASAAKNQHPNDLLRTITFECLGDKFTRMKKLLQNIWDSHAIFYSLMRTEVIRKCPQLGKTFPAADWAIDCFLVGQGEVGRVENAEIHFGNEGFSHQKNPYRAFSPTWMDRIWPTARFTKCALTAMKGLSFAQKIRLNRYLLKINGEVLQGHYGRER
;
A
#
# COMPACT_ATOMS: atom_id res chain seq x y z
N MET A 1 12.74 -23.63 -3.26
CA MET A 1 12.54 -23.15 -1.88
C MET A 1 11.49 -22.05 -1.89
N THR A 2 10.73 -21.88 -0.83
CA THR A 2 9.78 -20.77 -0.69
C THR A 2 10.56 -19.53 -0.24
N PRO A 3 10.46 -18.38 -0.93
CA PRO A 3 11.20 -17.19 -0.53
C PRO A 3 10.67 -16.62 0.79
N SER A 4 11.51 -15.87 1.51
CA SER A 4 11.07 -15.15 2.71
C SER A 4 10.15 -13.98 2.37
N VAL A 5 10.44 -13.26 1.28
CA VAL A 5 9.68 -12.08 0.86
C VAL A 5 9.13 -12.26 -0.54
N SER A 6 7.85 -11.90 -0.75
CA SER A 6 7.27 -11.70 -2.06
C SER A 6 6.97 -10.22 -2.28
N ILE A 7 7.43 -9.68 -3.41
CA ILE A 7 7.14 -8.32 -3.87
C ILE A 7 6.10 -8.42 -4.98
N GLY A 8 4.91 -7.88 -4.75
CA GLY A 8 3.83 -7.86 -5.74
C GLY A 8 3.81 -6.54 -6.50
N MET A 9 4.07 -6.57 -7.81
CA MET A 9 4.13 -5.37 -8.66
C MET A 9 3.04 -5.42 -9.74
N PRO A 10 1.87 -4.83 -9.50
CA PRO A 10 0.90 -4.60 -10.56
C PRO A 10 1.34 -3.42 -11.42
N VAL A 11 1.28 -3.55 -12.74
CA VAL A 11 1.68 -2.49 -13.66
C VAL A 11 0.68 -2.36 -14.81
N LEU A 12 0.47 -1.13 -15.28
CA LEU A 12 -0.26 -0.78 -16.48
C LEU A 12 0.44 0.41 -17.14
N ASN A 13 0.95 0.22 -18.36
CA ASN A 13 1.65 1.25 -19.13
C ASN A 13 2.79 1.93 -18.35
N GLY A 14 3.73 1.09 -17.88
CA GLY A 14 4.85 1.52 -17.03
C GLY A 14 6.17 1.73 -17.78
N GLU A 15 6.17 1.90 -19.12
CA GLU A 15 7.39 1.95 -19.93
C GLU A 15 8.40 3.00 -19.44
N ARG A 16 7.92 4.10 -18.85
CA ARG A 16 8.77 5.24 -18.43
C ARG A 16 9.50 5.01 -17.10
N THR A 17 8.93 4.18 -16.23
CA THR A 17 9.36 4.11 -14.82
C THR A 17 9.76 2.70 -14.38
N LEU A 18 9.12 1.67 -14.93
CA LEU A 18 9.26 0.28 -14.50
C LEU A 18 10.71 -0.21 -14.44
N LEU A 19 11.56 0.16 -15.43
CA LEU A 19 12.94 -0.28 -15.44
C LEU A 19 13.70 0.21 -14.20
N ARG A 20 13.55 1.49 -13.85
CA ARG A 20 14.20 2.08 -12.67
C ARG A 20 13.70 1.46 -11.37
N ALA A 21 12.39 1.19 -11.28
CA ALA A 21 11.79 0.51 -10.14
C ALA A 21 12.40 -0.89 -9.95
N LEU A 22 12.49 -1.68 -11.02
CA LEU A 22 13.09 -3.02 -11.00
C LEU A 22 14.60 -2.97 -10.66
N GLU A 23 15.35 -2.02 -11.18
CA GLU A 23 16.76 -1.83 -10.85
C GLU A 23 16.96 -1.50 -9.37
N SER A 24 16.09 -0.69 -8.75
CA SER A 24 16.17 -0.40 -7.31
C SER A 24 15.85 -1.61 -6.45
N LEU A 25 14.96 -2.50 -6.90
CA LEU A 25 14.68 -3.77 -6.24
C LEU A 25 15.81 -4.78 -6.44
N ASP A 26 16.49 -4.77 -7.58
CA ASP A 26 17.63 -5.66 -7.84
C ASP A 26 18.86 -5.31 -6.97
N GLN A 27 18.95 -4.06 -6.53
CA GLN A 27 20.00 -3.57 -5.62
C GLN A 27 19.75 -3.93 -4.15
N GLN A 28 18.68 -4.64 -3.80
CA GLN A 28 18.42 -5.01 -2.42
C GLN A 28 19.51 -5.91 -1.85
N ARG A 29 20.00 -5.58 -0.65
CA ARG A 29 21.00 -6.39 0.08
C ARG A 29 20.45 -7.71 0.62
N PHE A 30 19.15 -7.78 0.82
CA PHE A 30 18.44 -9.01 1.18
C PHE A 30 18.18 -9.81 -0.09
N SER A 31 18.59 -11.08 -0.15
CA SER A 31 18.58 -11.90 -1.38
C SER A 31 17.43 -12.90 -1.48
N ASP A 32 16.79 -13.24 -0.37
CA ASP A 32 15.75 -14.29 -0.32
C ASP A 32 14.35 -13.70 -0.58
N TYR A 33 14.15 -13.22 -1.82
CA TYR A 33 12.88 -12.66 -2.27
C TYR A 33 12.54 -13.08 -3.71
N GLU A 34 11.26 -12.96 -4.05
CA GLU A 34 10.72 -13.04 -5.40
C GLU A 34 9.99 -11.74 -5.77
N ILE A 35 9.86 -11.46 -7.06
CA ILE A 35 9.05 -10.36 -7.61
C ILE A 35 7.96 -10.95 -8.48
N CYS A 36 6.70 -10.77 -8.10
CA CYS A 36 5.52 -11.18 -8.87
C CYS A 36 4.99 -9.95 -9.63
N ILE A 37 5.28 -9.84 -10.93
CA ILE A 37 4.83 -8.73 -11.77
C ILE A 37 3.55 -9.14 -12.51
N SER A 38 2.50 -8.33 -12.41
CA SER A 38 1.30 -8.50 -13.22
C SER A 38 1.12 -7.32 -14.17
N ASP A 39 1.43 -7.55 -15.45
CA ASP A 39 1.13 -6.63 -16.53
C ASP A 39 -0.37 -6.64 -16.84
N ASN A 40 -1.04 -5.54 -16.59
CA ASN A 40 -2.49 -5.37 -16.69
C ASN A 40 -2.95 -5.10 -18.14
N ALA A 41 -2.45 -5.88 -19.10
CA ALA A 41 -2.67 -5.72 -20.54
C ALA A 41 -2.17 -4.36 -21.06
N SER A 42 -0.92 -3.99 -20.73
CA SER A 42 -0.27 -2.76 -21.21
C SER A 42 -0.17 -2.72 -22.74
N THR A 43 -0.23 -1.52 -23.30
CA THR A 43 -0.19 -1.24 -24.74
C THR A 43 1.09 -0.53 -25.19
N ASP A 44 1.98 -0.24 -24.24
CA ASP A 44 3.31 0.38 -24.42
C ASP A 44 4.44 -0.67 -24.33
N ALA A 45 5.67 -0.25 -24.15
CA ALA A 45 6.85 -1.13 -24.07
C ALA A 45 6.96 -1.92 -22.73
N THR A 46 5.96 -1.87 -21.83
CA THR A 46 5.99 -2.53 -20.52
C THR A 46 6.31 -4.03 -20.63
N GLU A 47 5.66 -4.75 -21.54
CA GLU A 47 5.88 -6.20 -21.70
C GLU A 47 7.33 -6.52 -22.08
N GLU A 48 7.91 -5.74 -22.97
CA GLU A 48 9.31 -5.91 -23.42
C GLU A 48 10.29 -5.67 -22.29
N ILE A 49 10.05 -4.64 -21.46
CA ILE A 49 10.85 -4.33 -20.27
C ILE A 49 10.80 -5.51 -19.30
N ILE A 50 9.61 -6.03 -18.99
CA ILE A 50 9.42 -7.18 -18.08
C ILE A 50 10.15 -8.40 -18.62
N ARG A 51 10.00 -8.70 -19.92
CA ARG A 51 10.65 -9.84 -20.59
C ARG A 51 12.17 -9.76 -20.49
N THR A 52 12.72 -8.56 -20.68
CA THR A 52 14.17 -8.31 -20.61
C THR A 52 14.67 -8.41 -19.17
N ALA A 53 13.96 -7.83 -18.21
CA ALA A 53 14.31 -7.91 -16.79
C ALA A 53 14.28 -9.36 -16.27
N LYS A 54 13.27 -10.16 -16.66
CA LYS A 54 13.14 -11.57 -16.28
C LYS A 54 14.30 -12.42 -16.77
N LYS A 55 14.86 -12.13 -17.96
CA LYS A 55 16.05 -12.84 -18.47
C LYS A 55 17.29 -12.58 -17.60
N LYS A 56 17.40 -11.39 -17.01
CA LYS A 56 18.53 -10.98 -16.19
C LYS A 56 18.37 -11.39 -14.71
N ASN A 57 17.14 -11.37 -14.20
CA ASN A 57 16.85 -11.67 -12.80
C ASN A 57 15.86 -12.86 -12.68
N PRO A 58 16.33 -14.07 -12.28
CA PRO A 58 15.48 -15.26 -12.14
C PRO A 58 14.47 -15.18 -11.00
N ARG A 59 14.55 -14.17 -10.11
CA ARG A 59 13.56 -13.92 -9.05
C ARG A 59 12.25 -13.35 -9.60
N ILE A 60 12.23 -12.86 -10.86
CA ILE A 60 11.05 -12.27 -11.47
C ILE A 60 10.13 -13.35 -12.02
N GLN A 61 8.90 -13.37 -11.53
CA GLN A 61 7.77 -14.08 -12.11
C GLN A 61 6.83 -13.06 -12.74
N SER A 62 6.48 -13.26 -14.02
CA SER A 62 5.65 -12.31 -14.74
C SER A 62 4.38 -12.98 -15.25
N PHE A 63 3.30 -12.26 -15.14
CA PHE A 63 1.95 -12.63 -15.58
C PHE A 63 1.40 -11.49 -16.43
N ARG A 64 0.81 -11.81 -17.58
CA ARG A 64 0.11 -10.83 -18.41
C ARG A 64 -1.38 -11.11 -18.37
N GLN A 65 -2.15 -10.09 -18.07
CA GLN A 65 -3.61 -10.18 -18.08
C GLN A 65 -4.12 -10.16 -19.53
N SER A 66 -5.18 -10.93 -19.80
CA SER A 66 -5.79 -10.97 -21.14
C SER A 66 -6.59 -9.71 -21.49
N ARG A 67 -6.94 -8.93 -20.47
CA ARG A 67 -7.63 -7.63 -20.57
C ARG A 67 -7.27 -6.77 -19.36
N THR A 68 -7.45 -5.47 -19.48
CA THR A 68 -7.27 -4.54 -18.35
C THR A 68 -8.29 -4.84 -17.26
N LEU A 69 -7.78 -5.15 -16.06
CA LEU A 69 -8.54 -5.31 -14.83
C LEU A 69 -8.66 -3.97 -14.09
N GLN A 70 -9.60 -3.89 -13.16
CA GLN A 70 -9.58 -2.83 -12.15
C GLN A 70 -8.26 -2.89 -11.36
N ALA A 71 -7.70 -1.73 -11.00
CA ALA A 71 -6.41 -1.66 -10.30
C ALA A 71 -6.40 -2.55 -9.03
N SER A 72 -7.44 -2.46 -8.18
CA SER A 72 -7.57 -3.28 -6.98
C SER A 72 -7.54 -4.79 -7.25
N ALA A 73 -8.11 -5.23 -8.38
CA ALA A 73 -8.08 -6.64 -8.78
C ALA A 73 -6.66 -7.06 -9.19
N ASN A 74 -5.91 -6.18 -9.89
CA ASN A 74 -4.52 -6.45 -10.26
C ASN A 74 -3.59 -6.45 -9.03
N PHE A 75 -3.81 -5.55 -8.06
CA PHE A 75 -3.13 -5.57 -6.76
C PHE A 75 -3.41 -6.87 -5.98
N HIS A 76 -4.66 -7.33 -5.98
CA HIS A 76 -5.03 -8.60 -5.33
C HIS A 76 -4.43 -9.81 -6.08
N PHE A 77 -4.36 -9.75 -7.41
CA PHE A 77 -3.78 -10.83 -8.22
C PHE A 77 -2.33 -11.10 -7.82
N VAL A 78 -1.47 -10.08 -7.72
CA VAL A 78 -0.06 -10.28 -7.36
C VAL A 78 0.12 -10.81 -5.94
N LEU A 79 -0.76 -10.45 -5.00
CA LEU A 79 -0.77 -11.04 -3.66
C LEU A 79 -1.13 -12.54 -3.71
N ASN A 80 -2.07 -12.94 -4.57
CA ASN A 80 -2.44 -14.35 -4.73
C ASN A 80 -1.33 -15.19 -5.36
N GLN A 81 -0.47 -14.60 -6.19
CA GLN A 81 0.71 -15.27 -6.76
C GLN A 81 1.88 -15.37 -5.79
N SER A 82 1.90 -14.58 -4.73
CA SER A 82 2.99 -14.53 -3.75
C SER A 82 3.06 -15.79 -2.89
N ARG A 83 4.28 -16.17 -2.47
CA ARG A 83 4.53 -17.38 -1.65
C ARG A 83 5.30 -17.08 -0.38
N GLY A 84 5.88 -15.89 -0.27
CA GLY A 84 6.73 -15.48 0.84
C GLY A 84 6.00 -15.39 2.18
N LYS A 85 6.76 -15.58 3.27
CA LYS A 85 6.33 -15.33 4.65
C LYS A 85 5.89 -13.87 4.84
N TYR A 86 6.59 -12.96 4.15
CA TYR A 86 6.30 -11.53 4.11
C TYR A 86 5.91 -11.11 2.70
N PHE A 87 5.08 -10.11 2.62
CA PHE A 87 4.60 -9.53 1.37
C PHE A 87 4.66 -8.01 1.40
N MET A 88 5.01 -7.39 0.29
CA MET A 88 4.80 -5.96 0.04
C MET A 88 4.25 -5.74 -1.35
N TRP A 89 3.42 -4.71 -1.51
CA TRP A 89 3.18 -4.15 -2.84
C TRP A 89 4.32 -3.22 -3.24
N ALA A 90 4.57 -3.16 -4.54
CA ALA A 90 5.52 -2.24 -5.15
C ALA A 90 4.84 -1.55 -6.33
N ALA A 91 4.79 -0.23 -6.33
CA ALA A 91 4.34 0.51 -7.50
C ALA A 91 5.47 0.58 -8.55
N ALA A 92 5.09 0.62 -9.83
CA ALA A 92 6.05 0.58 -10.93
C ALA A 92 6.82 1.91 -11.13
N ASP A 93 6.54 2.92 -10.32
CA ASP A 93 7.18 4.24 -10.35
C ASP A 93 7.92 4.59 -9.05
N ASP A 94 7.85 3.72 -8.03
CA ASP A 94 8.53 3.90 -6.74
C ASP A 94 9.99 3.38 -6.78
N LEU A 95 10.82 3.87 -5.85
CA LEU A 95 12.20 3.43 -5.67
C LEU A 95 12.45 3.07 -4.20
N TRP A 96 13.26 2.05 -3.96
CA TRP A 96 13.58 1.56 -2.61
C TRP A 96 15.07 1.65 -2.32
N SER A 97 15.42 2.11 -1.12
CA SER A 97 16.80 2.07 -0.66
C SER A 97 17.33 0.63 -0.62
N PRO A 98 18.65 0.40 -0.85
CA PRO A 98 19.21 -0.96 -0.96
C PRO A 98 19.05 -1.84 0.28
N ASN A 99 18.80 -1.25 1.43
CA ASN A 99 18.59 -1.95 2.70
C ASN A 99 17.12 -2.07 3.12
N PHE A 100 16.17 -1.70 2.23
CA PHE A 100 14.75 -1.67 2.54
C PHE A 100 14.22 -3.02 3.03
N LEU A 101 14.46 -4.09 2.26
CA LEU A 101 13.99 -5.42 2.63
C LEU A 101 14.67 -5.93 3.91
N ASP A 102 16.01 -5.83 4.01
CA ASP A 102 16.76 -6.31 5.16
C ASP A 102 16.32 -5.65 6.46
N ALA A 103 16.17 -4.32 6.46
CA ALA A 103 15.75 -3.57 7.64
C ALA A 103 14.33 -3.95 8.10
N ASN A 104 13.38 -4.05 7.16
CA ASN A 104 12.00 -4.39 7.46
C ASN A 104 11.83 -5.85 7.90
N VAL A 105 12.51 -6.81 7.25
CA VAL A 105 12.50 -8.22 7.64
C VAL A 105 13.02 -8.38 9.07
N ARG A 106 14.20 -7.83 9.38
CA ARG A 106 14.78 -7.89 10.74
C ARG A 106 13.84 -7.29 11.79
N SER A 107 13.17 -6.20 11.46
CA SER A 107 12.24 -5.56 12.39
C SER A 107 11.02 -6.43 12.66
N LEU A 108 10.45 -7.09 11.63
CA LEU A 108 9.35 -8.03 11.79
C LEU A 108 9.77 -9.31 12.53
N GLU A 109 10.99 -9.80 12.33
CA GLU A 109 11.52 -10.95 13.06
C GLU A 109 11.71 -10.63 14.56
N LYS A 110 12.22 -9.43 14.86
CA LYS A 110 12.45 -8.98 16.23
C LYS A 110 11.13 -8.69 16.99
N ASN A 111 10.11 -8.21 16.29
CA ASN A 111 8.86 -7.76 16.90
C ASN A 111 7.68 -8.65 16.47
N SER A 112 7.41 -9.72 17.21
CA SER A 112 6.33 -10.68 16.87
C SER A 112 4.94 -10.06 16.88
N GLY A 113 4.69 -9.00 17.64
CA GLY A 113 3.44 -8.25 17.67
C GLY A 113 3.21 -7.33 16.45
N TRP A 114 4.25 -7.08 15.66
CA TRP A 114 4.11 -6.26 14.45
C TRP A 114 3.53 -7.08 13.31
N VAL A 115 2.45 -6.58 12.72
CA VAL A 115 1.84 -7.15 11.51
C VAL A 115 2.43 -6.58 10.23
N ALA A 116 3.04 -5.40 10.31
CA ALA A 116 3.72 -4.74 9.22
C ALA A 116 4.86 -3.85 9.73
N SER A 117 5.84 -3.61 8.85
CA SER A 117 6.98 -2.72 9.08
C SER A 117 7.09 -1.76 7.90
N ALA A 118 6.93 -0.47 8.16
CA ALA A 118 7.07 0.60 7.19
C ALA A 118 8.47 1.19 7.20
N ALA A 119 8.84 1.89 6.13
CA ALA A 119 10.07 2.68 6.05
C ALA A 119 9.74 4.18 6.02
N LYS A 120 10.75 5.02 6.06
CA LYS A 120 10.60 6.44 5.75
C LYS A 120 10.11 6.59 4.31
N ASN A 121 9.22 7.53 4.08
CA ASN A 121 8.76 7.85 2.75
C ASN A 121 9.11 9.29 2.37
N GLN A 122 9.58 9.45 1.16
CA GLN A 122 9.84 10.77 0.56
C GLN A 122 8.87 11.01 -0.59
N HIS A 123 8.35 12.24 -0.64
CA HIS A 123 7.49 12.67 -1.73
C HIS A 123 8.32 13.26 -2.87
N PRO A 124 7.95 13.01 -4.15
CA PRO A 124 8.72 13.49 -5.29
C PRO A 124 8.78 15.01 -5.40
N ASN A 125 7.78 15.71 -4.90
CA ASN A 125 7.67 17.17 -4.98
C ASN A 125 8.16 17.90 -3.72
N ASP A 126 8.54 17.16 -2.67
CA ASP A 126 9.04 17.73 -1.42
C ASP A 126 10.05 16.78 -0.76
N LEU A 127 11.29 16.87 -1.21
CA LEU A 127 12.40 16.02 -0.71
C LEU A 127 12.73 16.29 0.77
N LEU A 128 12.30 17.43 1.32
CA LEU A 128 12.46 17.74 2.75
C LEU A 128 11.34 17.14 3.59
N ARG A 129 10.22 16.77 2.98
CA ARG A 129 9.09 16.18 3.67
C ARG A 129 9.26 14.67 3.79
N THR A 130 9.83 14.25 4.90
CA THR A 130 9.82 12.85 5.29
C THR A 130 8.63 12.61 6.20
N ILE A 131 7.64 11.86 5.72
CA ILE A 131 6.47 11.51 6.53
C ILE A 131 6.78 10.23 7.30
N THR A 132 6.62 10.33 8.59
CA THR A 132 7.03 9.27 9.50
C THR A 132 6.06 9.14 10.65
N PHE A 133 5.22 8.11 10.63
CA PHE A 133 4.48 7.73 11.83
C PHE A 133 4.39 6.20 11.92
N GLU A 134 4.19 5.73 13.12
CA GLU A 134 3.98 4.32 13.44
C GLU A 134 2.70 4.15 14.23
N CYS A 135 2.12 2.96 14.19
CA CYS A 135 0.89 2.63 14.88
C CYS A 135 1.17 1.54 15.91
N LEU A 136 1.69 1.94 17.07
CA LEU A 136 2.04 1.05 18.19
C LEU A 136 1.04 1.17 19.35
N GLY A 137 1.11 0.22 20.29
CA GLY A 137 0.32 0.18 21.50
C GLY A 137 -1.03 -0.55 21.33
N ASP A 138 -2.01 -0.23 22.14
CA ASP A 138 -3.32 -0.86 22.09
C ASP A 138 -4.11 -0.48 20.82
N LYS A 139 -5.15 -1.26 20.52
CA LYS A 139 -5.95 -1.07 19.29
C LYS A 139 -6.52 0.36 19.16
N PHE A 140 -6.96 0.96 20.25
CA PHE A 140 -7.53 2.32 20.22
C PHE A 140 -6.45 3.35 19.85
N THR A 141 -5.28 3.24 20.46
CA THR A 141 -4.12 4.12 20.22
C THR A 141 -3.66 4.02 18.76
N ARG A 142 -3.52 2.80 18.25
CA ARG A 142 -3.14 2.53 16.86
C ARG A 142 -4.14 3.12 15.85
N MET A 143 -5.44 2.81 16.03
CA MET A 143 -6.50 3.32 15.17
C MET A 143 -6.59 4.85 15.20
N LYS A 144 -6.44 5.45 16.39
CA LYS A 144 -6.40 6.91 16.54
C LYS A 144 -5.24 7.50 15.76
N LYS A 145 -4.03 6.94 15.91
CA LYS A 145 -2.83 7.42 15.22
C LYS A 145 -2.98 7.33 13.71
N LEU A 146 -3.49 6.22 13.19
CA LEU A 146 -3.77 6.07 11.76
C LEU A 146 -4.77 7.13 11.26
N LEU A 147 -5.94 7.26 11.90
CA LEU A 147 -6.98 8.18 11.44
C LEU A 147 -6.57 9.66 11.54
N GLN A 148 -5.67 10.00 12.47
CA GLN A 148 -5.08 11.34 12.57
C GLN A 148 -4.13 11.65 11.41
N ASN A 149 -3.51 10.64 10.81
CA ASN A 149 -2.50 10.76 9.76
C ASN A 149 -2.90 10.02 8.47
N ILE A 150 -4.17 9.86 8.23
CA ILE A 150 -4.68 9.01 7.13
C ILE A 150 -4.20 9.46 5.75
N TRP A 151 -4.09 10.76 5.55
CA TRP A 151 -3.58 11.35 4.30
C TRP A 151 -2.12 11.01 4.00
N ASP A 152 -1.36 10.62 5.02
CA ASP A 152 0.05 10.26 4.95
C ASP A 152 0.26 8.75 5.13
N SER A 153 -0.81 7.93 5.02
CA SER A 153 -0.73 6.50 5.33
C SER A 153 -0.16 5.62 4.21
N HIS A 154 0.19 6.19 3.06
CA HIS A 154 0.75 5.45 1.92
C HIS A 154 1.91 4.51 2.30
N ALA A 155 2.77 4.91 3.25
CA ALA A 155 3.85 4.07 3.72
C ALA A 155 3.36 2.79 4.42
N ILE A 156 2.15 2.78 4.99
CA ILE A 156 1.54 1.58 5.60
C ILE A 156 1.08 0.63 4.49
N PHE A 157 0.42 1.16 3.45
CA PHE A 157 -0.02 0.35 2.32
C PHE A 157 1.16 -0.34 1.60
N TYR A 158 2.28 0.37 1.43
CA TYR A 158 3.51 -0.14 0.80
C TYR A 158 4.53 -0.71 1.80
N SER A 159 4.13 -0.98 3.04
CA SER A 159 4.98 -1.62 4.05
C SER A 159 5.24 -3.09 3.75
N LEU A 160 6.26 -3.66 4.39
CA LEU A 160 6.45 -5.10 4.43
C LEU A 160 5.51 -5.69 5.49
N MET A 161 4.61 -6.60 5.07
CA MET A 161 3.53 -7.15 5.89
C MET A 161 3.70 -8.65 6.12
N ARG A 162 3.15 -9.19 7.21
CA ARG A 162 2.99 -10.63 7.34
C ARG A 162 1.93 -11.11 6.34
N THR A 163 2.33 -11.99 5.42
CA THR A 163 1.46 -12.51 4.35
C THR A 163 0.18 -13.15 4.89
N GLU A 164 0.29 -13.90 5.99
CA GLU A 164 -0.85 -14.53 6.65
C GLU A 164 -1.88 -13.53 7.20
N VAL A 165 -1.45 -12.30 7.53
CA VAL A 165 -2.34 -11.23 8.02
C VAL A 165 -3.02 -10.55 6.86
N ILE A 166 -2.25 -10.05 5.87
CA ILE A 166 -2.83 -9.28 4.76
C ILE A 166 -3.79 -10.11 3.92
N ARG A 167 -3.57 -11.42 3.75
CA ARG A 167 -4.48 -12.31 3.03
C ARG A 167 -5.87 -12.43 3.66
N LYS A 168 -6.01 -12.13 4.95
CA LYS A 168 -7.31 -12.13 5.64
C LYS A 168 -8.09 -10.81 5.46
N CYS A 169 -7.51 -9.83 4.75
CA CYS A 169 -8.14 -8.53 4.57
C CYS A 169 -9.35 -8.63 3.62
N PRO A 170 -10.57 -8.36 4.10
CA PRO A 170 -11.79 -8.53 3.30
C PRO A 170 -11.96 -7.43 2.24
N GLN A 171 -11.09 -6.42 2.19
CA GLN A 171 -11.11 -5.32 1.22
C GLN A 171 -10.29 -5.62 -0.04
N LEU A 172 -9.50 -6.69 -0.04
CA LEU A 172 -8.68 -7.10 -1.19
C LEU A 172 -9.54 -7.27 -2.46
N GLY A 173 -9.06 -6.72 -3.56
CA GLY A 173 -9.74 -6.77 -4.85
C GLY A 173 -10.99 -5.91 -4.99
N LYS A 174 -11.40 -5.16 -3.94
CA LYS A 174 -12.56 -4.28 -3.97
C LYS A 174 -12.18 -2.87 -4.41
N THR A 175 -12.98 -2.33 -5.34
CA THR A 175 -12.81 -0.97 -5.86
C THR A 175 -13.83 -0.03 -5.24
N PHE A 176 -13.37 0.92 -4.44
CA PHE A 176 -14.15 2.04 -3.88
C PHE A 176 -13.20 3.16 -3.43
N PRO A 177 -13.71 4.39 -3.25
CA PRO A 177 -12.88 5.48 -2.74
C PRO A 177 -12.21 5.14 -1.42
N ALA A 178 -10.89 5.38 -1.30
CA ALA A 178 -10.09 5.08 -0.10
C ALA A 178 -10.05 3.58 0.28
N ALA A 179 -10.01 2.69 -0.72
CA ALA A 179 -9.88 1.24 -0.49
C ALA A 179 -8.53 0.90 0.14
N ASP A 180 -7.45 1.61 -0.20
CA ASP A 180 -6.14 1.57 0.41
C ASP A 180 -6.19 1.92 1.91
N TRP A 181 -6.84 3.01 2.29
CA TRP A 181 -7.06 3.37 3.70
C TRP A 181 -7.84 2.30 4.46
N ALA A 182 -8.77 1.61 3.80
CA ALA A 182 -9.51 0.52 4.42
C ALA A 182 -8.61 -0.71 4.69
N ILE A 183 -7.62 -0.97 3.83
CA ILE A 183 -6.58 -1.98 4.05
C ILE A 183 -5.68 -1.56 5.22
N ASP A 184 -5.26 -0.29 5.29
CA ASP A 184 -4.47 0.24 6.39
C ASP A 184 -5.21 0.11 7.73
N CYS A 185 -6.52 0.47 7.77
CA CYS A 185 -7.37 0.27 8.95
C CYS A 185 -7.45 -1.21 9.35
N PHE A 186 -7.54 -2.12 8.38
CA PHE A 186 -7.53 -3.55 8.67
C PHE A 186 -6.21 -3.95 9.32
N LEU A 187 -5.05 -3.64 8.71
CA LEU A 187 -3.73 -3.97 9.24
C LEU A 187 -3.55 -3.47 10.68
N VAL A 188 -3.77 -2.18 10.91
CA VAL A 188 -3.65 -1.52 12.21
C VAL A 188 -4.65 -2.10 13.23
N GLY A 189 -5.80 -2.57 12.76
CA GLY A 189 -6.78 -3.30 13.57
C GLY A 189 -6.32 -4.69 14.02
N GLN A 190 -5.44 -5.37 13.24
CA GLN A 190 -4.92 -6.70 13.54
C GLN A 190 -3.72 -6.68 14.49
N GLY A 191 -2.83 -5.68 14.39
CA GLY A 191 -1.63 -5.62 15.20
C GLY A 191 -0.92 -4.28 15.07
N GLU A 192 0.29 -4.22 15.59
CA GLU A 192 1.14 -3.05 15.51
C GLU A 192 1.75 -2.91 14.11
N VAL A 193 1.85 -1.67 13.65
CA VAL A 193 2.61 -1.31 12.46
C VAL A 193 3.76 -0.43 12.91
N GLY A 194 4.95 -1.01 12.93
CA GLY A 194 6.16 -0.29 13.29
C GLY A 194 6.86 0.29 12.08
N ARG A 195 7.99 0.95 12.34
CA ARG A 195 8.77 1.60 11.29
C ARG A 195 10.26 1.46 11.50
N VAL A 196 11.00 1.40 10.39
CA VAL A 196 12.45 1.43 10.36
C VAL A 196 12.95 2.82 9.97
N GLU A 197 14.00 3.29 10.66
CA GLU A 197 14.56 4.62 10.46
C GLU A 197 15.63 4.66 9.37
N ASN A 198 16.27 3.52 9.09
CA ASN A 198 17.42 3.39 8.20
C ASN A 198 17.07 2.86 6.82
N ALA A 199 15.79 2.86 6.44
CA ALA A 199 15.33 2.46 5.12
C ALA A 199 14.32 3.46 4.59
N GLU A 200 14.27 3.60 3.26
CA GLU A 200 13.45 4.61 2.59
C GLU A 200 12.72 4.03 1.39
N ILE A 201 11.53 4.58 1.13
CA ILE A 201 10.79 4.46 -0.12
C ILE A 201 10.61 5.86 -0.70
N HIS A 202 10.96 6.05 -1.95
CA HIS A 202 10.75 7.28 -2.71
C HIS A 202 9.56 7.06 -3.63
N PHE A 203 8.43 7.70 -3.32
CA PHE A 203 7.21 7.57 -4.11
C PHE A 203 7.38 8.24 -5.47
N GLY A 204 6.87 7.58 -6.50
CA GLY A 204 6.73 8.16 -7.83
C GLY A 204 5.61 9.19 -7.92
N ASN A 205 5.45 9.79 -9.08
CA ASN A 205 4.42 10.80 -9.36
C ASN A 205 3.52 10.45 -10.57
N GLU A 206 3.67 9.24 -11.12
CA GLU A 206 2.90 8.78 -12.27
C GLU A 206 1.72 7.86 -11.89
N GLY A 207 1.56 7.58 -10.59
CA GLY A 207 0.53 6.70 -10.06
C GLY A 207 -0.89 7.26 -10.17
N PHE A 208 -1.88 6.37 -9.98
CA PHE A 208 -3.30 6.70 -10.01
C PHE A 208 -3.72 7.80 -9.01
N SER A 209 -3.01 7.92 -7.88
CA SER A 209 -3.25 8.92 -6.83
C SER A 209 -3.01 10.36 -7.30
N HIS A 210 -2.23 10.57 -8.36
CA HIS A 210 -1.94 11.88 -8.94
C HIS A 210 -2.97 12.36 -9.98
N GLN A 211 -3.99 11.54 -10.30
CA GLN A 211 -5.08 11.95 -11.18
C GLN A 211 -5.96 13.01 -10.49
N LYS A 212 -6.41 14.02 -11.27
CA LYS A 212 -7.35 15.02 -10.77
C LYS A 212 -8.62 14.34 -10.23
N ASN A 213 -8.83 14.45 -8.92
CA ASN A 213 -10.02 13.95 -8.21
C ASN A 213 -10.31 12.46 -8.36
N PRO A 214 -9.43 11.56 -7.83
CA PRO A 214 -9.61 10.11 -7.93
C PRO A 214 -10.93 9.63 -7.28
N TYR A 215 -11.47 10.36 -6.29
CA TYR A 215 -12.72 10.00 -5.62
C TYR A 215 -13.95 10.17 -6.52
N ARG A 216 -13.98 11.15 -7.40
CA ARG A 216 -15.10 11.34 -8.36
C ARG A 216 -15.19 10.21 -9.37
N ALA A 217 -14.07 9.63 -9.76
CA ALA A 217 -14.04 8.47 -10.68
C ALA A 217 -14.73 7.23 -10.07
N PHE A 218 -14.82 7.15 -8.73
CA PHE A 218 -15.41 6.03 -7.99
C PHE A 218 -16.72 6.37 -7.29
N SER A 219 -17.38 7.48 -7.63
CA SER A 219 -18.63 7.93 -7.00
C SER A 219 -19.85 7.66 -7.89
N PRO A 220 -20.27 6.37 -8.05
CA PRO A 220 -21.31 5.99 -8.98
C PRO A 220 -22.73 6.33 -8.49
N THR A 221 -22.93 6.64 -7.19
CA THR A 221 -24.25 6.87 -6.59
C THR A 221 -24.38 8.27 -5.99
N TRP A 222 -25.66 8.73 -5.82
CA TRP A 222 -25.92 10.00 -5.12
C TRP A 222 -25.44 9.96 -3.65
N MET A 223 -25.46 8.79 -3.00
CA MET A 223 -24.91 8.62 -1.65
C MET A 223 -23.40 8.84 -1.59
N ASP A 224 -22.65 8.41 -2.60
CA ASP A 224 -21.22 8.65 -2.71
C ASP A 224 -20.89 10.15 -2.88
N ARG A 225 -21.85 10.96 -3.36
CA ARG A 225 -21.70 12.43 -3.45
C ARG A 225 -21.86 13.13 -2.09
N ILE A 226 -22.72 12.58 -1.21
CA ILE A 226 -22.96 13.12 0.15
C ILE A 226 -21.96 12.56 1.14
N TRP A 227 -21.61 11.29 1.00
CA TRP A 227 -20.65 10.60 1.87
C TRP A 227 -19.65 9.78 1.06
N PRO A 228 -18.69 10.44 0.39
CA PRO A 228 -17.71 9.75 -0.48
C PRO A 228 -16.88 8.70 0.24
N THR A 229 -16.70 8.82 1.55
CA THR A 229 -15.96 7.85 2.39
C THR A 229 -16.87 6.82 3.09
N ALA A 230 -18.15 6.64 2.69
CA ALA A 230 -19.10 5.75 3.38
C ALA A 230 -18.58 4.30 3.48
N ARG A 231 -18.05 3.76 2.40
CA ARG A 231 -17.52 2.39 2.36
C ARG A 231 -16.25 2.26 3.20
N PHE A 232 -15.35 3.24 3.14
CA PHE A 232 -14.18 3.33 4.01
C PHE A 232 -14.62 3.41 5.48
N THR A 233 -15.58 4.29 5.82
CA THR A 233 -16.11 4.42 7.18
C THR A 233 -16.64 3.08 7.71
N LYS A 234 -17.41 2.33 6.91
CA LYS A 234 -17.88 0.99 7.28
C LYS A 234 -16.71 0.03 7.56
N CYS A 235 -15.68 0.04 6.75
CA CYS A 235 -14.49 -0.79 6.93
C CYS A 235 -13.72 -0.41 8.21
N ALA A 236 -13.52 0.88 8.46
CA ALA A 236 -12.89 1.39 9.67
C ALA A 236 -13.67 1.00 10.93
N LEU A 237 -15.00 1.13 10.93
CA LEU A 237 -15.87 0.69 12.04
C LEU A 237 -15.76 -0.81 12.29
N THR A 238 -15.62 -1.62 11.23
CA THR A 238 -15.40 -3.06 11.34
C THR A 238 -14.04 -3.36 11.99
N ALA A 239 -12.98 -2.64 11.60
CA ALA A 239 -11.66 -2.76 12.20
C ALA A 239 -11.64 -2.36 13.69
N MET A 240 -12.56 -1.49 14.13
CA MET A 240 -12.76 -1.08 15.52
C MET A 240 -13.52 -2.10 16.37
N LYS A 241 -13.82 -3.29 15.86
CA LYS A 241 -14.47 -4.36 16.64
C LYS A 241 -13.61 -4.68 17.88
N GLY A 242 -14.27 -4.78 19.05
CA GLY A 242 -13.62 -4.99 20.35
C GLY A 242 -13.31 -3.72 21.14
N LEU A 243 -13.37 -2.53 20.53
CA LEU A 243 -13.28 -1.26 21.27
C LEU A 243 -14.57 -0.94 22.02
N SER A 244 -14.46 -0.22 23.15
CA SER A 244 -15.61 0.28 23.90
C SER A 244 -16.42 1.31 23.09
N PHE A 245 -17.69 1.52 23.49
CA PHE A 245 -18.55 2.52 22.86
C PHE A 245 -17.95 3.92 22.88
N ALA A 246 -17.40 4.34 24.03
CA ALA A 246 -16.75 5.64 24.18
C ALA A 246 -15.53 5.80 23.25
N GLN A 247 -14.70 4.75 23.11
CA GLN A 247 -13.56 4.74 22.18
C GLN A 247 -14.02 4.89 20.72
N LYS A 248 -15.07 4.17 20.32
CA LYS A 248 -15.64 4.27 18.97
C LYS A 248 -16.19 5.67 18.69
N ILE A 249 -16.89 6.30 19.64
CA ILE A 249 -17.36 7.69 19.48
C ILE A 249 -16.17 8.64 19.23
N ARG A 250 -15.08 8.49 20.00
CA ARG A 250 -13.89 9.34 19.82
C ARG A 250 -13.26 9.16 18.43
N LEU A 251 -13.18 7.93 17.91
CA LEU A 251 -12.65 7.64 16.59
C LEU A 251 -13.58 8.10 15.45
N ASN A 252 -14.89 8.03 15.65
CA ASN A 252 -15.87 8.51 14.67
C ASN A 252 -15.71 10.00 14.34
N ARG A 253 -15.24 10.82 15.26
CA ARG A 253 -14.97 12.23 15.01
C ARG A 253 -13.92 12.41 13.90
N TYR A 254 -12.92 11.54 13.84
CA TYR A 254 -11.92 11.57 12.74
C TYR A 254 -12.54 11.13 11.42
N LEU A 255 -13.40 10.12 11.41
CA LEU A 255 -14.08 9.65 10.20
C LEU A 255 -15.00 10.75 9.61
N LEU A 256 -15.72 11.48 10.47
CA LEU A 256 -16.53 12.63 10.06
C LEU A 256 -15.66 13.76 9.49
N LYS A 257 -14.52 14.06 10.14
CA LYS A 257 -13.57 15.05 9.67
C LYS A 257 -13.01 14.67 8.29
N ILE A 258 -12.55 13.43 8.12
CA ILE A 258 -12.01 12.91 6.85
C ILE A 258 -13.07 13.03 5.75
N ASN A 259 -14.33 12.65 6.02
CA ASN A 259 -15.39 12.81 5.03
C ASN A 259 -15.63 14.27 4.65
N GLY A 260 -15.61 15.18 5.63
CA GLY A 260 -15.72 16.64 5.38
C GLY A 260 -14.57 17.17 4.53
N GLU A 261 -13.34 16.77 4.80
CA GLU A 261 -12.15 17.13 4.02
C GLU A 261 -12.26 16.64 2.57
N VAL A 262 -12.72 15.40 2.35
CA VAL A 262 -12.96 14.85 1.02
C VAL A 262 -14.05 15.63 0.27
N LEU A 263 -15.16 15.98 0.93
CA LEU A 263 -16.24 16.78 0.33
C LEU A 263 -15.78 18.18 -0.08
N GLN A 264 -14.91 18.81 0.69
CA GLN A 264 -14.35 20.12 0.40
C GLN A 264 -13.28 20.11 -0.71
N GLY A 265 -12.99 18.93 -1.28
CA GLY A 265 -11.98 18.79 -2.31
C GLY A 265 -10.54 18.89 -1.79
N HIS A 266 -10.33 18.63 -0.51
CA HIS A 266 -9.01 18.54 0.11
C HIS A 266 -8.34 17.22 -0.32
N TYR A 267 -8.15 17.06 -1.62
CA TYR A 267 -7.39 15.95 -2.18
C TYR A 267 -5.94 16.40 -2.23
N GLY A 268 -5.13 15.95 -1.26
CA GLY A 268 -3.69 16.17 -1.35
C GLY A 268 -3.32 17.63 -1.60
N ARG A 269 -3.88 18.56 -0.84
CA ARG A 269 -3.30 19.90 -0.82
C ARG A 269 -1.88 19.74 -0.33
N GLU A 270 -0.94 20.13 -1.16
CA GLU A 270 0.40 20.49 -0.75
C GLU A 270 0.29 21.31 0.55
N ARG A 271 0.64 20.72 1.67
CA ARG A 271 0.81 21.41 2.94
C ARG A 271 2.28 21.72 3.11
#